data_68fe8622f86bde4fa6fb641e32cdc3e4
#
_entry.id   68fe8622f86bde4fa6fb641e32cdc3e4
#
_cell.length_a   1.000
_cell.length_b   1.000
_cell.length_c   1.000
_cell.angle_alpha   90.00
_cell.angle_beta   90.00
_cell.angle_gamma   90.00
#
_symmetry.space_group_name_H-M   'P 1'
#
loop_
_entity.id
_entity.type
_entity.pdbx_description
1 polymer ?
#
loop_
_entity_poly.entity_id
_entity_poly.type
_entity_poly.pdbx_seq_one_letter_code
_entity_poly.pdbx_strand_id
1 'polypeptide(L)'
;LWYRLNPCDAEEEIEDIDYKDEVVCERFADDEVIDIDKMDGATFEHFCADLLRVNGWTDVQITPASGDHGIDITAEKDDIKWGFQCKRWNGTKVDAVAIGQTYKGKALYECDMVAVITTSTLTAQAEGEAKQLGIKVWGRGKIRQLMSKLENAEDYYLSA
;
A
#
# COMPACT_ATOMS: atom_id res chain seq x y z
N LEU A 1 -12.19 -11.49 6.00
CA LEU A 1 -11.35 -11.70 7.19
C LEU A 1 -9.98 -12.24 6.83
N TRP A 2 -9.39 -11.63 5.84
CA TRP A 2 -8.11 -12.09 5.28
C TRP A 2 -6.92 -11.42 5.92
N TYR A 3 -7.18 -10.35 6.66
CA TYR A 3 -6.13 -9.45 7.13
C TYR A 3 -6.30 -9.18 8.62
N ARG A 4 -5.61 -9.93 9.45
CA ARG A 4 -5.45 -9.64 10.87
C ARG A 4 -4.01 -9.31 11.18
N LEU A 5 -3.82 -8.25 11.95
CA LEU A 5 -2.52 -7.94 12.53
C LEU A 5 -2.28 -8.81 13.77
N ASN A 6 -1.04 -9.15 13.95
CA ASN A 6 -0.60 -9.71 15.21
C ASN A 6 -0.50 -8.59 16.26
N PRO A 7 -0.96 -8.83 17.51
CA PRO A 7 -0.84 -7.88 18.61
C PRO A 7 0.59 -7.41 18.91
N CYS A 8 1.63 -8.14 18.51
CA CYS A 8 3.02 -7.71 18.69
C CYS A 8 3.39 -6.47 17.87
N ASP A 9 2.61 -6.13 16.85
CA ASP A 9 2.93 -4.98 15.99
C ASP A 9 2.34 -3.65 16.48
N ALA A 10 1.59 -3.66 17.57
CA ALA A 10 0.81 -2.50 18.02
C ALA A 10 1.56 -1.50 18.91
N GLU A 11 2.74 -1.81 19.42
CA GLU A 11 3.35 -1.03 20.52
C GLU A 11 4.72 -0.41 20.24
N GLU A 12 5.28 -0.47 19.04
CA GLU A 12 6.58 0.16 18.77
C GLU A 12 6.46 1.46 17.98
N GLU A 13 6.87 2.55 18.62
CA GLU A 13 7.14 3.82 17.96
C GLU A 13 8.22 3.59 16.88
N ILE A 14 7.86 3.88 15.63
CA ILE A 14 8.67 3.57 14.46
C ILE A 14 9.73 4.65 14.29
N GLU A 15 10.89 4.46 14.90
CA GLU A 15 12.15 4.99 14.37
C GLU A 15 12.66 4.01 13.31
N ASP A 16 13.22 4.53 12.22
CA ASP A 16 13.71 3.83 11.03
C ASP A 16 14.41 2.48 11.33
N ILE A 17 13.62 1.41 11.43
CA ILE A 17 14.14 0.07 11.60
C ILE A 17 14.24 -0.58 10.23
N ASP A 18 15.44 -1.03 9.90
CA ASP A 18 15.76 -1.80 8.69
C ASP A 18 15.00 -3.14 8.70
N TYR A 19 13.88 -3.18 7.99
CA TYR A 19 12.95 -4.32 7.96
C TYR A 19 13.43 -5.52 7.14
N LYS A 20 14.72 -5.78 7.11
CA LYS A 20 15.22 -6.99 6.43
C LYS A 20 14.96 -8.27 7.18
N ASP A 21 14.74 -8.16 8.47
CA ASP A 21 14.57 -9.32 9.33
C ASP A 21 13.30 -9.12 10.18
N GLU A 22 12.36 -10.04 10.04
CA GLU A 22 11.21 -10.24 10.92
C GLU A 22 9.91 -9.52 10.59
N VAL A 23 9.19 -10.09 9.64
CA VAL A 23 7.75 -10.15 9.76
C VAL A 23 7.34 -11.61 9.98
N VAL A 24 7.86 -12.20 11.03
CA VAL A 24 7.34 -13.47 11.54
C VAL A 24 6.68 -13.14 12.87
N CYS A 25 5.44 -12.73 12.81
CA CYS A 25 4.62 -12.70 13.99
C CYS A 25 4.23 -14.12 14.38
N GLU A 26 4.47 -14.49 15.62
CA GLU A 26 4.05 -15.79 16.14
C GLU A 26 2.54 -15.96 16.01
N ARG A 27 2.13 -17.09 15.47
CA ARG A 27 0.73 -17.45 15.24
C ARG A 27 0.04 -17.74 16.56
N PHE A 28 -1.10 -17.10 16.75
CA PHE A 28 -2.13 -17.71 17.60
C PHE A 28 -2.82 -18.80 16.77
N ALA A 29 -3.08 -19.96 17.39
CA ALA A 29 -3.71 -21.10 16.73
C ALA A 29 -5.00 -20.66 16.03
N ASP A 30 -5.11 -20.89 14.76
CA ASP A 30 -6.23 -20.64 13.83
C ASP A 30 -6.26 -19.28 13.09
N ASP A 31 -5.35 -18.33 13.34
CA ASP A 31 -5.30 -17.08 12.57
C ASP A 31 -4.22 -17.16 11.47
N GLU A 32 -4.62 -16.98 10.22
CA GLU A 32 -3.67 -16.82 9.12
C GLU A 32 -2.93 -15.49 9.28
N VAL A 33 -1.63 -15.58 9.53
CA VAL A 33 -0.76 -14.40 9.57
C VAL A 33 -0.61 -13.84 8.17
N ILE A 34 -0.86 -12.54 8.04
CA ILE A 34 -0.63 -11.84 6.78
C ILE A 34 0.88 -11.67 6.59
N ASP A 35 1.40 -12.37 5.60
CA ASP A 35 2.77 -12.17 5.16
C ASP A 35 2.76 -11.39 3.85
N ILE A 36 2.91 -10.07 3.94
CA ILE A 36 2.90 -9.19 2.77
C ILE A 36 4.04 -9.47 1.80
N ASP A 37 5.11 -10.10 2.26
CA ASP A 37 6.26 -10.43 1.43
C ASP A 37 6.02 -11.69 0.58
N LYS A 38 5.05 -12.51 0.96
CA LYS A 38 4.64 -13.69 0.19
C LYS A 38 3.51 -13.43 -0.81
N MET A 39 2.89 -12.28 -0.76
CA MET A 39 1.85 -11.92 -1.73
C MET A 39 2.44 -11.81 -3.13
N ASP A 40 1.70 -12.23 -4.15
CA ASP A 40 1.99 -11.83 -5.53
C ASP A 40 1.53 -10.38 -5.78
N GLY A 41 1.82 -9.85 -6.96
CA GLY A 41 1.47 -8.46 -7.30
C GLY A 41 -0.03 -8.18 -7.19
N ALA A 42 -0.86 -9.04 -7.77
CA ALA A 42 -2.30 -8.89 -7.77
C ALA A 42 -2.90 -8.98 -6.35
N THR A 43 -2.44 -9.94 -5.57
CA THR A 43 -2.84 -10.07 -4.15
C THR A 43 -2.45 -8.83 -3.35
N PHE A 44 -1.27 -8.27 -3.58
CA PHE A 44 -0.82 -7.05 -2.92
C PHE A 44 -1.67 -5.83 -3.31
N GLU A 45 -2.08 -5.69 -4.57
CA GLU A 45 -3.01 -4.64 -5.01
C GLU A 45 -4.36 -4.74 -4.30
N HIS A 46 -4.95 -5.94 -4.22
CA HIS A 46 -6.19 -6.17 -3.49
C HIS A 46 -6.04 -5.88 -2.00
N PHE A 47 -4.94 -6.31 -1.40
CA PHE A 47 -4.61 -6.01 -0.02
C PHE A 47 -4.53 -4.49 0.24
N CYS A 48 -3.84 -3.74 -0.63
CA CYS A 48 -3.77 -2.29 -0.52
C CYS A 48 -5.16 -1.64 -0.65
N ALA A 49 -6.01 -2.13 -1.57
CA ALA A 49 -7.36 -1.63 -1.71
C ALA A 49 -8.20 -1.85 -0.43
N ASP A 50 -8.07 -3.01 0.21
CA ASP A 50 -8.74 -3.30 1.47
C ASP A 50 -8.21 -2.45 2.62
N LEU A 51 -6.89 -2.21 2.68
CA LEU A 51 -6.30 -1.26 3.64
C LEU A 51 -6.91 0.13 3.50
N LEU A 52 -7.09 0.61 2.29
CA LEU A 52 -7.72 1.91 2.05
C LEU A 52 -9.16 1.90 2.57
N ARG A 53 -9.95 0.89 2.26
CA ARG A 53 -11.34 0.76 2.70
C ARG A 53 -11.49 0.80 4.21
N VAL A 54 -10.71 0.00 4.94
CA VAL A 54 -10.77 -0.05 6.41
C VAL A 54 -10.26 1.23 7.07
N ASN A 55 -9.49 2.05 6.34
CA ASN A 55 -9.01 3.35 6.79
C ASN A 55 -9.90 4.53 6.36
N GLY A 56 -11.14 4.25 5.93
CA GLY A 56 -12.15 5.26 5.64
C GLY A 56 -12.04 5.93 4.28
N TRP A 57 -11.33 5.30 3.34
CA TRP A 57 -11.33 5.71 1.94
C TRP A 57 -12.61 5.24 1.24
N THR A 58 -13.15 6.06 0.38
CA THR A 58 -14.35 5.78 -0.40
C THR A 58 -14.03 5.60 -1.87
N ASP A 59 -14.98 5.07 -2.65
CA ASP A 59 -14.83 4.80 -4.09
C ASP A 59 -13.51 4.10 -4.45
N VAL A 60 -13.13 3.11 -3.63
CA VAL A 60 -11.91 2.34 -3.82
C VAL A 60 -12.09 1.34 -4.94
N GLN A 61 -11.41 1.56 -6.06
CA GLN A 61 -11.50 0.73 -7.25
C GLN A 61 -10.12 0.28 -7.71
N ILE A 62 -10.00 -0.99 -8.07
CA ILE A 62 -8.82 -1.55 -8.71
C ILE A 62 -8.95 -1.29 -10.21
N THR A 63 -7.93 -0.73 -10.81
CA THR A 63 -7.92 -0.44 -12.25
C THR A 63 -7.75 -1.73 -13.06
N PRO A 64 -8.24 -1.79 -14.31
CA PRO A 64 -8.01 -2.95 -15.16
C PRO A 64 -6.52 -3.18 -15.42
N ALA A 65 -6.10 -4.44 -15.41
CA ALA A 65 -4.70 -4.86 -15.63
C ALA A 65 -4.18 -4.60 -17.07
N SER A 66 -4.99 -4.06 -17.96
CA SER A 66 -4.63 -3.80 -19.35
C SER A 66 -4.05 -2.41 -19.52
N GLY A 67 -2.74 -2.34 -19.60
CA GLY A 67 -1.98 -1.14 -19.95
C GLY A 67 -1.12 -0.61 -18.80
N ASP A 68 0.11 -0.21 -19.13
CA ASP A 68 1.10 0.35 -18.20
C ASP A 68 0.74 1.78 -17.79
N HIS A 69 -0.41 1.97 -17.16
CA HIS A 69 -0.88 3.31 -16.81
C HIS A 69 -0.40 3.83 -15.45
N GLY A 70 0.37 3.00 -14.72
CA GLY A 70 1.02 3.43 -13.48
C GLY A 70 0.11 3.77 -12.30
N ILE A 71 -1.18 3.41 -12.39
CA ILE A 71 -2.16 3.51 -11.30
C ILE A 71 -2.90 2.18 -11.22
N ASP A 72 -2.79 1.52 -10.08
CA ASP A 72 -3.40 0.22 -9.81
C ASP A 72 -4.70 0.35 -9.02
N ILE A 73 -4.81 1.42 -8.21
CA ILE A 73 -6.00 1.69 -7.40
C ILE A 73 -6.35 3.18 -7.52
N THR A 74 -7.64 3.49 -7.65
CA THR A 74 -8.18 4.82 -7.40
C THR A 74 -9.04 4.81 -6.15
N ALA A 75 -9.03 5.90 -5.39
CA ALA A 75 -9.86 6.06 -4.19
C ALA A 75 -10.07 7.53 -3.87
N GLU A 76 -11.07 7.84 -3.05
CA GLU A 76 -11.38 9.19 -2.61
C GLU A 76 -11.27 9.32 -1.11
N LYS A 77 -10.75 10.45 -0.66
CA LYS A 77 -10.75 10.86 0.74
C LYS A 77 -10.78 12.37 0.84
N ASP A 78 -11.69 12.89 1.68
CA ASP A 78 -11.85 14.33 1.92
C ASP A 78 -12.08 15.12 0.61
N ASP A 79 -12.91 14.58 -0.30
CA ASP A 79 -13.21 15.12 -1.63
C ASP A 79 -11.99 15.22 -2.57
N ILE A 80 -10.92 14.52 -2.24
CA ILE A 80 -9.70 14.45 -3.07
C ILE A 80 -9.63 13.05 -3.70
N LYS A 81 -9.50 13.01 -5.01
CA LYS A 81 -9.28 11.76 -5.74
C LYS A 81 -7.78 11.41 -5.79
N TRP A 82 -7.47 10.22 -5.32
CA TRP A 82 -6.13 9.68 -5.30
C TRP A 82 -5.96 8.52 -6.27
N GLY A 83 -4.77 8.45 -6.85
CA GLY A 83 -4.30 7.27 -7.56
C GLY A 83 -3.12 6.64 -6.83
N PHE A 84 -3.10 5.32 -6.79
CA PHE A 84 -2.04 4.56 -6.13
C PHE A 84 -1.41 3.57 -7.11
N GLN A 85 -0.08 3.55 -7.14
CA GLN A 85 0.67 2.47 -7.75
C GLN A 85 1.18 1.54 -6.64
N CYS A 86 0.97 0.24 -6.80
CA CYS A 86 1.38 -0.77 -5.85
C CYS A 86 2.63 -1.49 -6.34
N LYS A 87 3.72 -1.43 -5.60
CA LYS A 87 4.99 -2.09 -5.94
C LYS A 87 5.46 -2.96 -4.80
N ARG A 88 5.13 -4.24 -4.86
CA ARG A 88 5.67 -5.23 -3.93
C ARG A 88 7.16 -5.46 -4.21
N TRP A 89 7.93 -5.65 -3.15
CA TRP A 89 9.33 -6.05 -3.30
C TRP A 89 9.45 -7.40 -4.00
N ASN A 90 10.27 -7.46 -5.01
CA ASN A 90 10.57 -8.66 -5.81
C ASN A 90 12.08 -8.86 -6.04
N GLY A 91 12.91 -8.32 -5.13
CA GLY A 91 14.36 -8.32 -5.27
C GLY A 91 14.94 -7.01 -5.84
N THR A 92 14.09 -6.09 -6.30
CA THR A 92 14.53 -4.82 -6.89
C THR A 92 13.96 -3.62 -6.16
N LYS A 93 14.65 -2.48 -6.25
CA LYS A 93 14.15 -1.19 -5.79
C LYS A 93 13.16 -0.60 -6.79
N VAL A 94 12.25 0.24 -6.30
CA VAL A 94 11.41 1.06 -7.17
C VAL A 94 12.28 2.10 -7.87
N ASP A 95 12.23 2.11 -9.18
CA ASP A 95 13.05 3.00 -10.00
C ASP A 95 12.29 4.25 -10.48
N ALA A 96 13.01 5.16 -11.15
CA ALA A 96 12.44 6.36 -11.70
C ALA A 96 11.38 6.11 -12.80
N VAL A 97 11.46 4.98 -13.49
CA VAL A 97 10.46 4.61 -14.51
C VAL A 97 9.10 4.41 -13.86
N ALA A 98 9.05 3.71 -12.72
CA ALA A 98 7.81 3.53 -11.95
C ALA A 98 7.23 4.87 -11.48
N ILE A 99 8.07 5.81 -11.04
CA ILE A 99 7.65 7.16 -10.64
C ILE A 99 7.04 7.93 -11.84
N GLY A 100 7.71 7.87 -13.00
CA GLY A 100 7.20 8.49 -14.23
C GLY A 100 5.86 7.91 -14.69
N GLN A 101 5.70 6.59 -14.59
CA GLN A 101 4.43 5.92 -14.87
C GLN A 101 3.30 6.37 -13.93
N THR A 102 3.59 6.47 -12.63
CA THR A 102 2.63 6.96 -11.63
C THR A 102 2.21 8.40 -11.93
N TYR A 103 3.15 9.26 -12.29
CA TYR A 103 2.85 10.63 -12.67
C TYR A 103 1.99 10.72 -13.92
N LYS A 104 2.29 9.92 -14.94
CA LYS A 104 1.49 9.82 -16.16
C LYS A 104 0.07 9.33 -15.85
N GLY A 105 -0.05 8.32 -15.00
CA GLY A 105 -1.34 7.79 -14.57
C GLY A 105 -2.20 8.81 -13.84
N LYS A 106 -1.60 9.77 -13.11
CA LYS A 106 -2.32 10.86 -12.48
C LYS A 106 -3.24 11.60 -13.47
N ALA A 107 -2.73 11.95 -14.63
CA ALA A 107 -3.49 12.64 -15.66
C ALA A 107 -4.54 11.74 -16.32
N LEU A 108 -4.18 10.48 -16.61
CA LEU A 108 -5.07 9.52 -17.27
C LEU A 108 -6.31 9.18 -16.45
N TYR A 109 -6.14 9.06 -15.14
CA TYR A 109 -7.23 8.73 -14.20
C TYR A 109 -7.84 9.98 -13.55
N GLU A 110 -7.42 11.16 -13.97
CA GLU A 110 -7.92 12.43 -13.43
C GLU A 110 -7.83 12.50 -11.90
N CYS A 111 -6.67 12.09 -11.36
CA CYS A 111 -6.40 12.11 -9.92
C CYS A 111 -5.83 13.47 -9.50
N ASP A 112 -6.26 13.97 -8.34
CA ASP A 112 -5.70 15.17 -7.73
C ASP A 112 -4.33 14.89 -7.11
N MET A 113 -4.20 13.72 -6.47
CA MET A 113 -2.99 13.26 -5.81
C MET A 113 -2.63 11.85 -6.25
N VAL A 114 -1.35 11.52 -6.17
CA VAL A 114 -0.89 10.15 -6.40
C VAL A 114 0.14 9.73 -5.35
N ALA A 115 0.16 8.43 -5.09
CA ALA A 115 1.13 7.80 -4.20
C ALA A 115 1.62 6.46 -4.76
N VAL A 116 2.84 6.09 -4.40
CA VAL A 116 3.36 4.73 -4.58
C VAL A 116 3.29 4.03 -3.23
N ILE A 117 2.60 2.90 -3.18
CA ILE A 117 2.56 2.00 -2.02
C ILE A 117 3.56 0.88 -2.29
N THR A 118 4.56 0.72 -1.43
CA THR A 118 5.62 -0.27 -1.68
C THR A 118 6.14 -0.92 -0.42
N THR A 119 6.44 -2.20 -0.52
CA THR A 119 7.22 -2.95 0.48
C THR A 119 8.72 -2.89 0.21
N SER A 120 9.14 -2.26 -0.90
CA SER A 120 10.53 -2.04 -1.28
C SER A 120 11.02 -0.65 -0.86
N THR A 121 12.26 -0.36 -1.19
CA THR A 121 12.84 0.99 -1.13
C THR A 121 12.91 1.58 -2.53
N LEU A 122 13.10 2.89 -2.63
CA LEU A 122 13.31 3.58 -3.89
C LEU A 122 14.81 3.68 -4.21
N THR A 123 15.14 3.84 -5.50
CA THR A 123 16.47 4.33 -5.88
C THR A 123 16.59 5.81 -5.53
N ALA A 124 17.81 6.32 -5.36
CA ALA A 124 18.03 7.74 -5.08
C ALA A 124 17.44 8.66 -6.16
N GLN A 125 17.49 8.24 -7.43
CA GLN A 125 16.87 8.96 -8.53
C GLN A 125 15.33 8.97 -8.38
N ALA A 126 14.73 7.83 -8.08
CA ALA A 126 13.28 7.73 -7.89
C ALA A 126 12.78 8.59 -6.72
N GLU A 127 13.53 8.63 -5.62
CA GLU A 127 13.22 9.52 -4.48
C GLU A 127 13.24 11.00 -4.88
N GLY A 128 14.26 11.41 -5.61
CA GLY A 128 14.39 12.78 -6.11
C GLY A 128 13.25 13.16 -7.05
N GLU A 129 12.91 12.30 -8.00
CA GLU A 129 11.81 12.54 -8.94
C GLU A 129 10.44 12.53 -8.25
N ALA A 130 10.19 11.59 -7.33
CA ALA A 130 8.94 11.56 -6.57
C ALA A 130 8.73 12.87 -5.79
N LYS A 131 9.77 13.37 -5.15
CA LYS A 131 9.73 14.64 -4.44
C LYS A 131 9.47 15.82 -5.38
N GLN A 132 10.13 15.88 -6.52
CA GLN A 132 9.94 16.91 -7.53
C GLN A 132 8.51 16.92 -8.10
N LEU A 133 7.95 15.75 -8.36
CA LEU A 133 6.63 15.57 -8.96
C LEU A 133 5.48 15.59 -7.94
N GLY A 134 5.79 15.73 -6.66
CA GLY A 134 4.80 15.73 -5.58
C GLY A 134 4.11 14.36 -5.37
N ILE A 135 4.77 13.27 -5.75
CA ILE A 135 4.28 11.91 -5.55
C ILE A 135 4.58 11.48 -4.13
N LYS A 136 3.58 11.01 -3.40
CA LYS A 136 3.76 10.47 -2.06
C LYS A 136 4.32 9.05 -2.14
N VAL A 137 5.16 8.70 -1.17
CA VAL A 137 5.71 7.36 -1.05
C VAL A 137 5.25 6.76 0.28
N TRP A 138 4.50 5.67 0.20
CA TRP A 138 4.00 4.92 1.34
C TRP A 138 4.77 3.60 1.44
N GLY A 139 5.81 3.62 2.23
CA GLY A 139 6.63 2.45 2.51
C GLY A 139 6.03 1.56 3.61
N ARG A 140 6.81 0.59 4.08
CA ARG A 140 6.41 -0.39 5.10
C ARG A 140 5.84 0.25 6.36
N GLY A 141 6.42 1.33 6.85
CA GLY A 141 5.92 2.03 8.03
C GLY A 141 4.50 2.55 7.85
N LYS A 142 4.19 3.14 6.68
CA LYS A 142 2.83 3.60 6.37
C LYS A 142 1.87 2.43 6.18
N ILE A 143 2.29 1.36 5.51
CA ILE A 143 1.48 0.14 5.36
C ILE A 143 1.11 -0.41 6.73
N ARG A 144 2.07 -0.54 7.63
CA ARG A 144 1.85 -1.01 9.01
C ARG A 144 0.88 -0.12 9.78
N GLN A 145 1.01 1.20 9.67
CA GLN A 145 0.07 2.14 10.28
C GLN A 145 -1.36 1.93 9.77
N LEU A 146 -1.53 1.71 8.47
CA LEU A 146 -2.84 1.41 7.88
C LEU A 146 -3.38 0.05 8.36
N MET A 147 -2.50 -0.94 8.50
CA MET A 147 -2.85 -2.28 8.99
C MET A 147 -3.36 -2.28 10.43
N SER A 148 -2.97 -1.33 11.27
CA SER A 148 -3.43 -1.27 12.66
C SER A 148 -4.96 -1.19 12.82
N LYS A 149 -5.66 -0.80 11.78
CA LYS A 149 -7.13 -0.76 11.75
C LYS A 149 -7.79 -2.05 11.29
N LEU A 150 -7.02 -3.02 10.81
CA LEU A 150 -7.57 -4.32 10.40
C LEU A 150 -8.07 -5.17 11.58
N GLU A 151 -7.56 -4.94 12.78
CA GLU A 151 -8.01 -5.63 14.01
C GLU A 151 -9.51 -5.45 14.27
N ASN A 152 -10.08 -4.33 13.80
CA ASN A 152 -11.50 -4.04 13.90
C ASN A 152 -12.26 -4.28 12.58
N ALA A 153 -11.63 -4.93 11.61
CA ALA A 153 -12.22 -5.12 10.28
C ALA A 153 -13.40 -6.09 10.28
N GLU A 154 -13.52 -6.97 11.28
CA GLU A 154 -14.73 -7.80 11.44
C GLU A 154 -15.99 -6.95 11.53
N ASP A 155 -15.92 -5.87 12.29
CA ASP A 155 -17.04 -4.94 12.43
C ASP A 155 -17.32 -4.20 11.12
N TYR A 156 -16.29 -3.94 10.32
CA TYR A 156 -16.43 -3.27 9.03
C TYR A 156 -17.14 -4.15 7.99
N TYR A 157 -16.75 -5.41 7.87
CA TYR A 157 -17.36 -6.34 6.91
C TYR A 157 -18.75 -6.82 7.35
N LEU A 158 -19.05 -6.82 8.64
CA LEU A 158 -20.38 -7.16 9.16
C LEU A 158 -21.37 -5.98 9.08
N SER A 159 -20.87 -4.75 8.93
CA SER A 159 -21.69 -3.53 8.79
C SER A 159 -21.92 -3.11 7.34
N ALA A 160 -21.22 -3.72 6.42
CA ALA A 160 -21.38 -3.49 4.98
C ALA A 160 -22.29 -4.52 4.34
#